data_078fbf183b888fbccf45bd615cf19688
#
_entry.id   078fbf183b888fbccf45bd615cf19688
#
_cell.length_a   1.000
_cell.length_b   1.000
_cell.length_c   1.000
_cell.angle_alpha   90.00
_cell.angle_beta   90.00
_cell.angle_gamma   90.00
#
_symmetry.space_group_name_H-M   'P 1'
#
loop_
_entity.id
_entity.type
_entity.pdbx_description
1 polymer ?
#
loop_
_entity_poly.entity_id
_entity_poly.type
_entity_poly.pdbx_seq_one_letter_code
_entity_poly.pdbx_strand_id
1 'polypeptide(L)'
;MNKPEEIQTHPATHAGNVFATVRHSLNQTLAGHNTLIERLLIAVITGGHVLIEGSPGLAKTRAVNSFASLINAAFVRIQATPDLLPADLTGTNVYQQQTGDFNFIHGPLFNNVVLFDEINRAPPKVQSALLEAMGEQPVSYTHLTLPTKA
;
A
#
# COMPACT_ATOMS: atom_id res chain seq x y z
N MET A 1 30.60 42.41 11.87
CA MET A 1 29.22 42.13 11.48
C MET A 1 29.21 40.68 11.01
N ASN A 2 28.96 39.75 11.96
CA ASN A 2 28.97 38.33 11.69
C ASN A 2 27.62 37.91 11.08
N LYS A 3 27.66 37.33 9.87
CA LYS A 3 26.50 36.66 9.25
C LYS A 3 26.21 35.39 10.05
N PRO A 4 24.95 35.08 10.38
CA PRO A 4 24.65 33.81 11.00
C PRO A 4 24.85 32.72 9.96
N GLU A 5 25.61 31.66 10.32
CA GLU A 5 25.73 30.43 9.57
C GLU A 5 24.33 29.77 9.46
N GLU A 6 23.83 29.66 8.26
CA GLU A 6 22.68 28.79 7.95
C GLU A 6 23.08 27.34 8.27
N ILE A 7 22.52 26.82 9.32
CA ILE A 7 22.63 25.37 9.65
C ILE A 7 21.92 24.59 8.53
N GLN A 8 22.70 24.13 7.56
CA GLN A 8 22.23 23.16 6.56
C GLN A 8 21.90 21.86 7.31
N THR A 9 20.62 21.66 7.60
CA THR A 9 20.13 20.39 8.14
C THR A 9 20.33 19.30 7.10
N HIS A 10 21.17 18.33 7.43
CA HIS A 10 21.49 17.20 6.56
C HIS A 10 20.18 16.43 6.21
N PRO A 11 19.95 16.01 4.93
CA PRO A 11 18.72 15.31 4.53
C PRO A 11 18.39 14.09 5.39
N ALA A 12 19.41 13.38 5.88
CA ALA A 12 19.26 12.25 6.80
C ALA A 12 18.64 12.64 8.15
N THR A 13 18.92 13.84 8.65
CA THR A 13 18.36 14.34 9.92
C THR A 13 16.88 14.68 9.76
N HIS A 14 16.50 15.22 8.60
CA HIS A 14 15.11 15.54 8.29
C HIS A 14 14.25 14.26 8.17
N ALA A 15 14.71 13.25 7.43
CA ALA A 15 14.05 11.96 7.32
C ALA A 15 13.87 11.29 8.69
N GLY A 16 14.92 11.27 9.53
CA GLY A 16 14.86 10.71 10.88
C GLY A 16 13.80 11.38 11.75
N ASN A 17 13.67 12.70 11.65
CA ASN A 17 12.65 13.46 12.40
C ASN A 17 11.22 13.15 11.93
N VAL A 18 11.00 12.99 10.62
CA VAL A 18 9.70 12.62 10.07
C VAL A 18 9.27 11.25 10.58
N PHE A 19 10.17 10.26 10.54
CA PHE A 19 9.88 8.92 11.07
C PHE A 19 9.60 8.91 12.56
N ALA A 20 10.35 9.68 13.35
CA ALA A 20 10.11 9.81 14.78
C ALA A 20 8.74 10.41 15.08
N THR A 21 8.32 11.41 14.30
CA THR A 21 7.01 12.06 14.42
C THR A 21 5.88 11.08 14.06
N VAL A 22 5.99 10.37 12.93
CA VAL A 22 5.00 9.37 12.51
C VAL A 22 4.89 8.26 13.54
N ARG A 23 6.02 7.73 14.02
CA ARG A 23 6.07 6.70 15.09
C ARG A 23 5.39 7.19 16.37
N HIS A 24 5.65 8.42 16.79
CA HIS A 24 5.03 9.00 17.99
C HIS A 24 3.51 9.11 17.85
N SER A 25 3.03 9.63 16.72
CA SER A 25 1.59 9.77 16.45
C SER A 25 0.89 8.41 16.36
N LEU A 26 1.52 7.40 15.76
CA LEU A 26 1.02 6.04 15.72
C LEU A 26 0.93 5.42 17.12
N ASN A 27 1.94 5.61 17.96
CA ASN A 27 1.95 5.10 19.32
C ASN A 27 0.83 5.71 20.18
N GLN A 28 0.46 6.97 19.94
CA GLN A 28 -0.69 7.59 20.61
C GLN A 28 -2.03 6.98 20.17
N THR A 29 -2.16 6.65 18.88
CA THR A 29 -3.40 6.11 18.29
C THR A 29 -3.56 4.61 18.54
N LEU A 30 -2.44 3.87 18.62
CA LEU A 30 -2.35 2.42 18.65
C LEU A 30 -1.58 1.93 19.87
N ALA A 31 -1.96 2.39 21.04
CA ALA A 31 -1.31 2.01 22.30
C ALA A 31 -1.17 0.48 22.41
N GLY A 32 0.05 -0.01 22.69
CA GLY A 32 0.36 -1.42 22.85
C GLY A 32 0.73 -2.19 21.58
N HIS A 33 0.76 -1.55 20.39
CA HIS A 33 1.10 -2.21 19.12
C HIS A 33 2.46 -1.77 18.53
N ASN A 34 3.44 -1.51 19.38
CA ASN A 34 4.77 -0.98 18.98
C ASN A 34 5.45 -1.82 17.88
N THR A 35 5.44 -3.14 18.02
CA THR A 35 6.05 -4.05 17.02
C THR A 35 5.37 -3.94 15.67
N LEU A 36 4.04 -3.84 15.61
CA LEU A 36 3.30 -3.65 14.37
C LEU A 36 3.69 -2.32 13.70
N ILE A 37 3.74 -1.24 14.48
CA ILE A 37 4.13 0.08 13.99
C ILE A 37 5.54 0.04 13.39
N GLU A 38 6.49 -0.58 14.07
CA GLU A 38 7.87 -0.71 13.57
C GLU A 38 7.94 -1.50 12.26
N ARG A 39 7.20 -2.60 12.15
CA ARG A 39 7.16 -3.42 10.93
C ARG A 39 6.52 -2.67 9.76
N LEU A 40 5.45 -1.91 10.00
CA LEU A 40 4.83 -1.07 8.97
C LEU A 40 5.79 0.02 8.48
N LEU A 41 6.51 0.68 9.38
CA LEU A 41 7.52 1.67 9.02
C LEU A 41 8.66 1.06 8.19
N ILE A 42 9.17 -0.11 8.59
CA ILE A 42 10.20 -0.83 7.84
C ILE A 42 9.69 -1.16 6.43
N ALA A 43 8.46 -1.70 6.30
CA ALA A 43 7.90 -2.06 5.01
C ALA A 43 7.80 -0.86 4.06
N VAL A 44 7.40 0.31 4.57
CA VAL A 44 7.33 1.52 3.73
C VAL A 44 8.73 1.98 3.29
N ILE A 45 9.72 1.96 4.19
CA ILE A 45 11.09 2.36 3.84
C ILE A 45 11.71 1.44 2.80
N THR A 46 11.41 0.15 2.90
CA THR A 46 11.98 -0.88 2.01
C THR A 46 11.13 -1.14 0.76
N GLY A 47 9.97 -0.50 0.62
CA GLY A 47 8.99 -0.85 -0.42
C GLY A 47 8.47 -2.28 -0.31
N GLY A 48 8.48 -2.84 0.90
CA GLY A 48 8.17 -4.25 1.16
C GLY A 48 6.74 -4.49 1.63
N HIS A 49 6.48 -5.73 2.05
CA HIS A 49 5.18 -6.22 2.50
C HIS A 49 5.24 -6.72 3.93
N VAL A 50 4.09 -6.70 4.63
CA VAL A 50 3.98 -7.18 6.02
C VAL A 50 2.88 -8.24 6.10
N LEU A 51 3.21 -9.39 6.64
CA LEU A 51 2.23 -10.38 7.06
C LEU A 51 1.86 -10.12 8.52
N ILE A 52 0.57 -9.90 8.77
CA ILE A 52 0.03 -9.64 10.11
C ILE A 52 -0.81 -10.85 10.55
N GLU A 53 -0.26 -11.66 11.42
CA GLU A 53 -0.96 -12.78 12.04
C GLU A 53 -1.57 -12.37 13.39
N GLY A 54 -2.69 -12.95 13.75
CA GLY A 54 -3.34 -12.71 15.03
C GLY A 54 -4.84 -12.88 14.97
N SER A 55 -5.49 -12.91 16.14
CA SER A 55 -6.94 -13.06 16.28
C SER A 55 -7.70 -12.04 15.42
N PRO A 56 -8.85 -12.43 14.83
CA PRO A 56 -9.69 -11.51 14.08
C PRO A 56 -10.15 -10.36 14.98
N GLY A 57 -10.07 -9.13 14.47
CA GLY A 57 -10.49 -7.96 15.24
C GLY A 57 -10.14 -6.64 14.57
N LEU A 58 -10.84 -5.59 14.95
CA LEU A 58 -10.75 -4.24 14.41
C LEU A 58 -9.36 -3.58 14.57
N ALA A 59 -8.51 -4.09 15.46
CA ALA A 59 -7.24 -3.46 15.79
C ALA A 59 -6.26 -3.44 14.57
N LYS A 60 -6.16 -4.52 13.80
CA LYS A 60 -5.27 -4.61 12.63
C LYS A 60 -5.68 -3.63 11.54
N THR A 61 -6.95 -3.63 11.15
CA THR A 61 -7.49 -2.72 10.12
C THR A 61 -7.35 -1.26 10.55
N ARG A 62 -7.68 -0.96 11.81
CA ARG A 62 -7.55 0.39 12.36
C ARG A 62 -6.10 0.86 12.38
N ALA A 63 -5.16 -0.03 12.72
CA ALA A 63 -3.73 0.26 12.73
C ALA A 63 -3.23 0.66 11.33
N VAL A 64 -3.52 -0.17 10.32
CA VAL A 64 -3.07 0.07 8.94
C VAL A 64 -3.72 1.31 8.35
N ASN A 65 -5.02 1.54 8.60
CA ASN A 65 -5.72 2.73 8.14
C ASN A 65 -5.17 4.02 8.78
N SER A 66 -4.94 4.01 10.10
CA SER A 66 -4.32 5.15 10.80
C SER A 66 -2.92 5.43 10.29
N PHE A 67 -2.13 4.38 10.02
CA PHE A 67 -0.82 4.48 9.42
C PHE A 67 -0.88 5.15 8.04
N ALA A 68 -1.73 4.65 7.13
CA ALA A 68 -1.91 5.22 5.80
C ALA A 68 -2.34 6.69 5.84
N SER A 69 -3.25 7.04 6.74
CA SER A 69 -3.69 8.43 6.94
C SER A 69 -2.56 9.36 7.38
N LEU A 70 -1.68 8.90 8.27
CA LEU A 70 -0.56 9.70 8.76
C LEU A 70 0.51 9.98 7.71
N ILE A 71 0.68 9.07 6.74
CA ILE A 71 1.60 9.25 5.61
C ILE A 71 0.90 9.82 4.37
N ASN A 72 -0.37 10.22 4.50
CA ASN A 72 -1.21 10.73 3.40
C ASN A 72 -1.26 9.78 2.19
N ALA A 73 -1.34 8.48 2.44
CA ALA A 73 -1.40 7.44 1.41
C ALA A 73 -2.84 6.98 1.16
N ALA A 74 -3.17 6.71 -0.11
CA ALA A 74 -4.44 6.08 -0.47
C ALA A 74 -4.49 4.66 0.11
N PHE A 75 -5.54 4.39 0.89
CA PHE A 75 -5.75 3.12 1.59
C PHE A 75 -6.97 2.40 1.05
N VAL A 76 -6.82 1.09 0.84
CA VAL A 76 -7.93 0.19 0.54
C VAL A 76 -7.85 -1.07 1.39
N ARG A 77 -9.01 -1.56 1.84
CA ARG A 77 -9.16 -2.87 2.47
C ARG A 77 -9.88 -3.81 1.53
N ILE A 78 -9.29 -4.97 1.29
CA ILE A 78 -9.86 -6.06 0.52
C ILE A 78 -10.15 -7.21 1.48
N GLN A 79 -11.40 -7.65 1.54
CA GLN A 79 -11.78 -8.83 2.30
C GLN A 79 -11.77 -10.03 1.37
N ALA A 80 -10.95 -11.04 1.66
CA ALA A 80 -10.93 -12.27 0.86
C ALA A 80 -12.23 -13.06 1.02
N THR A 81 -12.77 -13.51 -0.11
CA THR A 81 -13.93 -14.39 -0.19
C THR A 81 -13.66 -15.52 -1.19
N PRO A 82 -14.33 -16.67 -1.08
CA PRO A 82 -14.11 -17.81 -1.99
C PRO A 82 -14.48 -17.55 -3.45
N ASP A 83 -15.30 -16.56 -3.72
CA ASP A 83 -15.78 -16.15 -5.04
C ASP A 83 -14.98 -15.00 -5.67
N LEU A 84 -13.97 -14.46 -4.95
CA LEU A 84 -13.11 -13.38 -5.43
C LEU A 84 -12.35 -13.82 -6.70
N LEU A 85 -12.27 -12.93 -7.68
CA LEU A 85 -11.54 -13.16 -8.93
C LEU A 85 -10.26 -12.32 -8.99
N PRO A 86 -9.20 -12.76 -9.71
CA PRO A 86 -8.00 -11.95 -9.92
C PRO A 86 -8.30 -10.56 -10.50
N ALA A 87 -9.26 -10.43 -11.41
CA ALA A 87 -9.67 -9.17 -12.01
C ALA A 87 -10.28 -8.17 -11.00
N ASP A 88 -10.86 -8.68 -9.90
CA ASP A 88 -11.36 -7.82 -8.81
C ASP A 88 -10.20 -7.11 -8.08
N LEU A 89 -9.00 -7.66 -8.16
CA LEU A 89 -7.79 -7.09 -7.56
C LEU A 89 -7.03 -6.19 -8.54
N THR A 90 -6.79 -6.69 -9.76
CA THR A 90 -5.95 -6.03 -10.76
C THR A 90 -6.72 -5.03 -11.62
N GLY A 91 -8.04 -5.17 -11.71
CA GLY A 91 -8.85 -4.39 -12.63
C GLY A 91 -9.11 -5.10 -13.95
N THR A 92 -9.87 -4.45 -14.81
CA THR A 92 -10.33 -5.04 -16.06
C THR A 92 -10.50 -4.00 -17.17
N ASN A 93 -10.45 -4.45 -18.43
CA ASN A 93 -10.78 -3.63 -19.58
C ASN A 93 -12.31 -3.58 -19.77
N VAL A 94 -12.84 -2.37 -19.84
CA VAL A 94 -14.26 -2.10 -20.09
C VAL A 94 -14.41 -1.45 -21.44
N TYR A 95 -15.25 -2.04 -22.30
CA TYR A 95 -15.57 -1.47 -23.60
C TYR A 95 -16.51 -0.27 -23.46
N GLN A 96 -16.11 0.87 -24.01
CA GLN A 96 -16.92 2.10 -24.06
C GLN A 96 -17.65 2.18 -25.39
N GLN A 97 -18.94 1.94 -25.40
CA GLN A 97 -19.76 1.97 -26.64
C GLN A 97 -19.76 3.36 -27.32
N GLN A 98 -19.58 4.42 -26.57
CA GLN A 98 -19.59 5.79 -27.09
C GLN A 98 -18.36 6.16 -27.92
N THR A 99 -17.20 5.62 -27.55
CA THR A 99 -15.92 5.89 -28.20
C THR A 99 -15.44 4.75 -29.09
N GLY A 100 -15.97 3.55 -28.89
CA GLY A 100 -15.51 2.32 -29.57
C GLY A 100 -14.22 1.74 -28.99
N ASP A 101 -13.72 2.29 -27.87
CA ASP A 101 -12.44 1.95 -27.26
C ASP A 101 -12.61 1.10 -26.00
N PHE A 102 -11.51 0.42 -25.61
CA PHE A 102 -11.40 -0.23 -24.31
C PHE A 102 -10.68 0.70 -23.31
N ASN A 103 -11.30 0.90 -22.16
CA ASN A 103 -10.70 1.63 -21.05
C ASN A 103 -10.36 0.65 -19.91
N PHE A 104 -9.11 0.66 -19.45
CA PHE A 104 -8.70 -0.15 -18.31
C PHE A 104 -9.13 0.52 -17.01
N ILE A 105 -9.97 -0.16 -16.24
CA ILE A 105 -10.36 0.27 -14.90
C ILE A 105 -9.44 -0.40 -13.90
N HIS A 106 -8.63 0.39 -13.22
CA HIS A 106 -7.69 -0.08 -12.21
C HIS A 106 -8.42 -0.70 -11.02
N GLY A 107 -7.92 -1.85 -10.58
CA GLY A 107 -8.40 -2.51 -9.37
C GLY A 107 -7.78 -1.94 -8.09
N PRO A 108 -8.20 -2.47 -6.92
CA PRO A 108 -7.74 -1.97 -5.63
C PRO A 108 -6.24 -2.16 -5.36
N LEU A 109 -5.54 -3.06 -6.04
CA LEU A 109 -4.09 -3.22 -5.89
C LEU A 109 -3.28 -1.98 -6.32
N PHE A 110 -3.89 -1.07 -7.07
CA PHE A 110 -3.24 0.19 -7.49
C PHE A 110 -3.29 1.29 -6.44
N ASN A 111 -3.66 0.99 -5.21
CA ASN A 111 -3.55 1.94 -4.10
C ASN A 111 -2.18 1.87 -3.42
N ASN A 112 -1.80 2.94 -2.70
CA ASN A 112 -0.50 3.02 -2.03
C ASN A 112 -0.36 2.03 -0.88
N VAL A 113 -1.44 1.82 -0.13
CA VAL A 113 -1.51 0.90 1.00
C VAL A 113 -2.73 -0.01 0.84
N VAL A 114 -2.48 -1.29 0.68
CA VAL A 114 -3.52 -2.31 0.52
C VAL A 114 -3.48 -3.25 1.72
N LEU A 115 -4.60 -3.36 2.43
CA LEU A 115 -4.80 -4.37 3.46
C LEU A 115 -5.63 -5.52 2.87
N PHE A 116 -4.98 -6.66 2.65
CA PHE A 116 -5.67 -7.88 2.23
C PHE A 116 -5.99 -8.73 3.46
N ASP A 117 -7.27 -8.81 3.81
CA ASP A 117 -7.74 -9.47 5.03
C ASP A 117 -8.21 -10.91 4.74
N GLU A 118 -7.90 -11.84 5.67
CA GLU A 118 -8.28 -13.25 5.58
C GLU A 118 -7.79 -13.96 4.28
N ILE A 119 -6.54 -13.74 3.90
CA ILE A 119 -5.93 -14.26 2.65
C ILE A 119 -6.14 -15.76 2.43
N ASN A 120 -6.24 -16.55 3.51
CA ASN A 120 -6.49 -17.98 3.49
C ASN A 120 -7.87 -18.36 2.91
N ARG A 121 -8.81 -17.43 2.83
CA ARG A 121 -10.14 -17.64 2.22
C ARG A 121 -10.16 -17.36 0.72
N ALA A 122 -9.13 -16.69 0.19
CA ALA A 122 -9.04 -16.40 -1.23
C ALA A 122 -8.77 -17.67 -2.06
N PRO A 123 -9.36 -17.80 -3.26
CA PRO A 123 -9.03 -18.88 -4.19
C PRO A 123 -7.53 -18.86 -4.55
N PRO A 124 -6.92 -20.02 -4.88
CA PRO A 124 -5.51 -20.12 -5.23
C PRO A 124 -5.07 -19.18 -6.36
N LYS A 125 -5.94 -18.96 -7.36
CA LYS A 125 -5.65 -18.01 -8.47
C LYS A 125 -5.52 -16.57 -7.99
N VAL A 126 -6.33 -16.17 -7.01
CA VAL A 126 -6.26 -14.83 -6.39
C VAL A 126 -5.00 -14.69 -5.55
N GLN A 127 -4.65 -15.72 -4.77
CA GLN A 127 -3.40 -15.73 -4.01
C GLN A 127 -2.18 -15.63 -4.93
N SER A 128 -2.18 -16.34 -6.06
CA SER A 128 -1.11 -16.24 -7.06
C SER A 128 -1.00 -14.85 -7.67
N ALA A 129 -2.13 -14.23 -8.06
CA ALA A 129 -2.14 -12.87 -8.59
C ALA A 129 -1.66 -11.84 -7.55
N LEU A 130 -1.99 -12.04 -6.28
CA LEU A 130 -1.49 -11.19 -5.20
C LEU A 130 0.02 -11.34 -5.03
N LEU A 131 0.55 -12.57 -5.05
CA LEU A 131 2.00 -12.82 -4.94
C LEU A 131 2.77 -12.24 -6.13
N GLU A 132 2.21 -12.33 -7.34
CA GLU A 132 2.77 -11.70 -8.54
C GLU A 132 2.84 -10.18 -8.38
N ALA A 133 1.76 -9.55 -7.97
CA ALA A 133 1.72 -8.11 -7.70
C ALA A 133 2.68 -7.67 -6.57
N MET A 134 2.95 -8.54 -5.60
CA MET A 134 3.92 -8.29 -4.54
C MET A 134 5.37 -8.47 -5.01
N GLY A 135 5.62 -9.38 -5.96
CA GLY A 135 6.95 -9.64 -6.53
C GLY A 135 7.36 -8.59 -7.56
N GLU A 136 6.42 -8.13 -8.34
CA GLU A 136 6.59 -7.01 -9.24
C GLU A 136 6.37 -5.74 -8.42
N GLN A 137 7.46 -5.06 -7.99
CA GLN A 137 7.28 -3.70 -7.47
C GLN A 137 6.46 -2.94 -8.52
N PRO A 138 5.34 -2.31 -8.19
CA PRO A 138 4.58 -1.54 -9.16
C PRO A 138 5.47 -0.40 -9.64
N VAL A 139 6.21 -0.67 -10.70
CA VAL A 139 7.00 0.31 -11.40
C VAL A 139 6.02 1.36 -11.92
N SER A 140 6.24 2.56 -11.50
CA SER A 140 5.64 3.79 -11.99
C SER A 140 5.03 3.64 -13.40
N TYR A 141 3.75 3.94 -13.56
CA TYR A 141 2.84 3.72 -14.69
C TYR A 141 3.25 4.27 -16.05
N THR A 142 4.51 4.59 -16.31
CA THR A 142 4.95 5.19 -17.56
C THR A 142 5.26 4.19 -18.68
N HIS A 143 5.19 2.87 -18.44
CA HIS A 143 5.61 1.88 -19.47
C HIS A 143 4.72 0.64 -19.63
N LEU A 144 3.42 0.72 -19.39
CA LEU A 144 2.50 -0.24 -19.99
C LEU A 144 2.17 0.21 -21.41
N THR A 145 3.12 0.03 -22.32
CA THR A 145 2.83 0.00 -23.74
C THR A 145 2.09 -1.30 -24.02
N LEU A 146 0.79 -1.19 -24.26
CA LEU A 146 0.01 -2.28 -24.87
C LEU A 146 0.72 -2.72 -26.14
N PRO A 147 0.83 -4.04 -26.41
CA PRO A 147 1.37 -4.51 -27.69
C PRO A 147 0.50 -3.94 -28.81
N THR A 148 1.07 -3.03 -29.59
CA THR A 148 0.48 -2.57 -30.84
C THR A 148 0.32 -3.77 -31.75
N LYS A 149 -0.92 -4.08 -32.13
CA LYS A 149 -1.22 -5.04 -33.16
C LYS A 149 -0.41 -4.69 -34.41
N ALA A 150 0.41 -5.64 -34.87
CA ALA A 150 0.84 -5.69 -36.26
C ALA A 150 -0.31 -6.16 -37.16
#